data_348960e5efc53f8f22630f9121ed9d35
#
_entry.id   348960e5efc53f8f22630f9121ed9d35
#
_cell.length_a   1.000
_cell.length_b   1.000
_cell.length_c   1.000
_cell.angle_alpha   90.00
_cell.angle_beta   90.00
_cell.angle_gamma   90.00
#
_symmetry.space_group_name_H-M   'P 1'
#
loop_
_entity.id
_entity.type
_entity.pdbx_description
1 polymer ?
#
loop_
_entity_poly.entity_id
_entity_poly.type
_entity_poly.pdbx_seq_one_letter_code
_entity_poly.pdbx_strand_id
1 'polypeptide(L)'
;MRRQSSVIVFAWMLLVLLAGRAQAAAAWQEEWERILQAAKKEGTVAMIGPPGADRRDALTETFQKKYGISVEYHADPGAGISPRLNAERKAERYLWDVVLTGTTTGLEVLIPARVLDPLEPSLILPEVKDLKFWRGGALEFLDPGRQLLVMTPFQRGILFINTNAANPKEFKSYKDLLDPKWKGKIVADDPRKSGPGQATFTFFFLHPGLGPDFIRSLGGQGLTLLKDYAQEVNMVGQGRYPVGVGFSDSLAEERAKQGVPLAIVDPRQLKEGSDMSPASGGLSLFNRAPHPNASKIYINWLLSKEGQTIYARATGYISARIDVPTDHAAPWRVPQSGSVKTYTQEAMDVKKQLVPLLTEVFGR
;
A
#
# COMPACT_ATOMS: atom_id res chain seq x y z
N MET A 1 -8.81 -57.23 -22.22
CA MET A 1 -9.96 -56.58 -21.55
C MET A 1 -9.59 -55.53 -20.48
N ARG A 2 -8.43 -55.54 -19.82
CA ARG A 2 -8.06 -54.55 -18.75
C ARG A 2 -7.75 -53.12 -19.21
N ARG A 3 -7.37 -52.86 -20.48
CA ARG A 3 -7.04 -51.51 -20.98
C ARG A 3 -8.26 -50.63 -21.31
N GLN A 4 -9.40 -51.25 -21.70
CA GLN A 4 -10.62 -50.49 -22.02
C GLN A 4 -11.32 -49.93 -20.78
N SER A 5 -11.28 -50.65 -19.65
CA SER A 5 -11.89 -50.20 -18.40
C SER A 5 -11.21 -48.96 -17.81
N SER A 6 -9.87 -48.81 -17.96
CA SER A 6 -9.11 -47.66 -17.48
C SER A 6 -9.44 -46.38 -18.27
N VAL A 7 -9.67 -46.45 -19.57
CA VAL A 7 -10.00 -45.29 -20.42
C VAL A 7 -11.40 -44.78 -20.10
N ILE A 8 -12.37 -45.70 -19.84
CA ILE A 8 -13.75 -45.34 -19.48
C ILE A 8 -13.78 -44.64 -18.11
N VAL A 9 -13.04 -45.13 -17.12
CA VAL A 9 -12.95 -44.49 -15.79
C VAL A 9 -12.31 -43.09 -15.87
N PHE A 10 -11.28 -42.93 -16.69
CA PHE A 10 -10.64 -41.63 -16.91
C PHE A 10 -11.58 -40.63 -17.60
N ALA A 11 -12.35 -41.08 -18.59
CA ALA A 11 -13.33 -40.25 -19.29
C ALA A 11 -14.49 -39.83 -18.37
N TRP A 12 -14.96 -40.71 -17.49
CA TRP A 12 -15.96 -40.37 -16.48
C TRP A 12 -15.44 -39.39 -15.43
N MET A 13 -14.18 -39.55 -14.95
CA MET A 13 -13.56 -38.58 -14.05
C MET A 13 -13.39 -37.22 -14.66
N LEU A 14 -13.03 -37.15 -15.94
CA LEU A 14 -12.91 -35.88 -16.68
C LEU A 14 -14.27 -35.19 -16.87
N LEU A 15 -15.32 -35.95 -17.18
CA LEU A 15 -16.70 -35.46 -17.30
C LEU A 15 -17.25 -34.92 -15.98
N VAL A 16 -17.00 -35.61 -14.87
CA VAL A 16 -17.43 -35.17 -13.52
C VAL A 16 -16.68 -33.89 -13.11
N LEU A 17 -15.38 -33.78 -13.42
CA LEU A 17 -14.60 -32.58 -13.18
C LEU A 17 -15.05 -31.40 -14.02
N LEU A 18 -15.42 -31.62 -15.29
CA LEU A 18 -15.96 -30.58 -16.18
C LEU A 18 -17.36 -30.14 -15.76
N ALA A 19 -18.23 -31.08 -15.37
CA ALA A 19 -19.56 -30.75 -14.87
C ALA A 19 -19.50 -29.99 -13.55
N GLY A 20 -18.61 -30.35 -12.62
CA GLY A 20 -18.38 -29.62 -11.37
C GLY A 20 -17.87 -28.20 -11.59
N ARG A 21 -16.98 -28.00 -12.57
CA ARG A 21 -16.49 -26.66 -12.93
C ARG A 21 -17.58 -25.80 -13.59
N ALA A 22 -18.41 -26.39 -14.44
CA ALA A 22 -19.53 -25.68 -15.08
C ALA A 22 -20.57 -25.25 -14.06
N GLN A 23 -20.87 -26.11 -13.08
CA GLN A 23 -21.83 -25.82 -12.01
C GLN A 23 -21.31 -24.77 -11.03
N ALA A 24 -20.03 -24.81 -10.67
CA ALA A 24 -19.40 -23.77 -9.86
C ALA A 24 -19.30 -22.42 -10.61
N ALA A 25 -19.08 -22.45 -11.93
CA ALA A 25 -19.09 -21.26 -12.78
C ALA A 25 -20.49 -20.63 -12.87
N ALA A 26 -21.55 -21.41 -12.94
CA ALA A 26 -22.91 -20.91 -12.94
C ALA A 26 -23.30 -20.30 -11.58
N ALA A 27 -22.92 -20.93 -10.48
CA ALA A 27 -23.32 -20.51 -9.14
C ALA A 27 -22.78 -19.10 -8.75
N TRP A 28 -21.52 -18.78 -9.06
CA TRP A 28 -20.99 -17.44 -8.75
C TRP A 28 -21.61 -16.36 -9.66
N GLN A 29 -21.96 -16.68 -10.90
CA GLN A 29 -22.61 -15.75 -11.82
C GLN A 29 -24.02 -15.40 -11.35
N GLU A 30 -24.80 -16.38 -10.88
CA GLU A 30 -26.12 -16.15 -10.30
C GLU A 30 -26.03 -15.32 -9.02
N GLU A 31 -25.08 -15.62 -8.15
CA GLU A 31 -24.82 -14.82 -6.95
C GLU A 31 -24.44 -13.39 -7.30
N TRP A 32 -23.51 -13.20 -8.23
CA TRP A 32 -23.07 -11.89 -8.71
C TRP A 32 -24.23 -11.07 -9.24
N GLU A 33 -25.04 -11.63 -10.14
CA GLU A 33 -26.15 -10.92 -10.74
C GLU A 33 -27.22 -10.55 -9.70
N ARG A 34 -27.54 -11.46 -8.79
CA ARG A 34 -28.46 -11.20 -7.69
C ARG A 34 -27.98 -10.03 -6.81
N ILE A 35 -26.69 -10.00 -6.47
CA ILE A 35 -26.09 -8.94 -5.66
C ILE A 35 -26.02 -7.64 -6.47
N LEU A 36 -25.68 -7.70 -7.76
CA LEU A 36 -25.65 -6.52 -8.63
C LEU A 36 -27.02 -5.85 -8.76
N GLN A 37 -28.08 -6.63 -8.92
CA GLN A 37 -29.44 -6.08 -8.97
C GLN A 37 -29.85 -5.45 -7.62
N ALA A 38 -29.45 -6.03 -6.49
CA ALA A 38 -29.67 -5.45 -5.18
C ALA A 38 -28.85 -4.15 -4.99
N ALA A 39 -27.58 -4.15 -5.40
CA ALA A 39 -26.70 -2.99 -5.37
C ALA A 39 -27.23 -1.82 -6.22
N LYS A 40 -27.80 -2.11 -7.40
CA LYS A 40 -28.45 -1.08 -8.23
C LYS A 40 -29.68 -0.47 -7.55
N LYS A 41 -30.38 -1.21 -6.70
CA LYS A 41 -31.50 -0.66 -5.91
C LYS A 41 -31.00 0.18 -4.73
N GLU A 42 -29.84 -0.16 -4.16
CA GLU A 42 -29.16 0.68 -3.17
C GLU A 42 -28.65 1.98 -3.81
N GLY A 43 -28.25 1.94 -5.08
CA GLY A 43 -27.95 3.09 -5.94
C GLY A 43 -26.61 3.77 -5.68
N THR A 44 -25.98 3.54 -4.53
CA THR A 44 -24.73 4.19 -4.14
C THR A 44 -23.84 3.27 -3.29
N VAL A 45 -22.55 3.60 -3.25
CA VAL A 45 -21.58 3.13 -2.25
C VAL A 45 -20.88 4.34 -1.65
N ALA A 46 -20.87 4.43 -0.33
CA ALA A 46 -20.22 5.51 0.41
C ALA A 46 -18.82 5.08 0.85
N MET A 47 -17.78 5.79 0.40
CA MET A 47 -16.41 5.44 0.74
C MET A 47 -15.59 6.58 1.31
N ILE A 48 -14.69 6.24 2.23
CA ILE A 48 -13.60 7.11 2.64
C ILE A 48 -12.35 6.67 1.86
N GLY A 49 -11.69 7.63 1.22
CA GLY A 49 -10.48 7.35 0.44
C GLY A 49 -9.43 8.45 0.53
N PRO A 50 -8.23 8.22 -0.03
CA PRO A 50 -7.12 9.17 0.03
C PRO A 50 -7.43 10.45 -0.78
N PRO A 51 -6.95 11.63 -0.34
CA PRO A 51 -7.12 12.88 -1.09
C PRO A 51 -6.37 12.84 -2.44
N GLY A 52 -6.87 13.63 -3.38
CA GLY A 52 -6.33 13.79 -4.73
C GLY A 52 -7.36 13.52 -5.81
N ALA A 53 -7.42 14.38 -6.84
CA ALA A 53 -8.40 14.29 -7.92
C ALA A 53 -8.24 12.98 -8.70
N ASP A 54 -7.02 12.67 -9.18
CA ASP A 54 -6.74 11.46 -9.97
C ASP A 54 -7.13 10.18 -9.23
N ARG A 55 -6.89 10.14 -7.92
CA ARG A 55 -7.25 8.99 -7.06
C ARG A 55 -8.76 8.85 -6.92
N ARG A 56 -9.44 9.97 -6.65
CA ARG A 56 -10.91 9.99 -6.58
C ARG A 56 -11.50 9.53 -7.90
N ASP A 57 -11.07 10.10 -9.01
CA ASP A 57 -11.64 9.83 -10.33
C ASP A 57 -11.41 8.35 -10.73
N ALA A 58 -10.21 7.81 -10.44
CA ALA A 58 -9.90 6.38 -10.60
C ALA A 58 -10.80 5.45 -9.78
N LEU A 59 -11.21 5.89 -8.59
CA LEU A 59 -12.04 5.10 -7.66
C LEU A 59 -13.54 5.28 -7.89
N THR A 60 -13.96 6.25 -8.71
CA THR A 60 -15.38 6.58 -8.90
C THR A 60 -15.86 6.40 -10.33
N GLU A 61 -15.23 7.04 -11.31
CA GLU A 61 -15.80 7.20 -12.65
C GLU A 61 -16.04 5.89 -13.40
N THR A 62 -15.02 5.02 -13.48
CA THR A 62 -15.15 3.75 -14.22
C THR A 62 -16.17 2.83 -13.56
N PHE A 63 -16.20 2.78 -12.24
CA PHE A 63 -17.17 2.00 -11.50
C PHE A 63 -18.59 2.49 -11.77
N GLN A 64 -18.83 3.80 -11.61
CA GLN A 64 -20.12 4.42 -11.86
C GLN A 64 -20.61 4.18 -13.30
N LYS A 65 -19.73 4.37 -14.28
CA LYS A 65 -20.03 4.13 -15.70
C LYS A 65 -20.37 2.67 -15.97
N LYS A 66 -19.65 1.73 -15.35
CA LYS A 66 -19.80 0.30 -15.61
C LYS A 66 -21.05 -0.29 -14.98
N TYR A 67 -21.37 0.09 -13.76
CA TYR A 67 -22.42 -0.57 -12.97
C TYR A 67 -23.68 0.27 -12.77
N GLY A 68 -23.62 1.58 -13.05
CA GLY A 68 -24.75 2.49 -12.82
C GLY A 68 -25.02 2.73 -11.33
N ILE A 69 -24.00 2.54 -10.48
CA ILE A 69 -24.05 2.75 -9.03
C ILE A 69 -23.15 3.94 -8.73
N SER A 70 -23.64 4.95 -8.03
CA SER A 70 -22.85 6.14 -7.68
C SER A 70 -21.81 5.82 -6.59
N VAL A 71 -20.73 6.61 -6.53
CA VAL A 71 -19.74 6.52 -5.46
C VAL A 71 -19.70 7.85 -4.72
N GLU A 72 -20.19 7.85 -3.48
CA GLU A 72 -20.07 8.98 -2.58
C GLU A 72 -18.68 8.97 -1.95
N TYR A 73 -17.78 9.78 -2.53
CA TYR A 73 -16.36 9.79 -2.14
C TYR A 73 -16.07 10.88 -1.12
N HIS A 74 -15.60 10.49 0.05
CA HIS A 74 -15.06 11.40 1.06
C HIS A 74 -13.53 11.28 1.12
N ALA A 75 -12.84 12.37 0.81
CA ALA A 75 -11.39 12.43 0.89
C ALA A 75 -10.92 12.65 2.35
N ASP A 76 -10.12 11.72 2.88
CA ASP A 76 -9.51 11.85 4.21
C ASP A 76 -8.07 11.29 4.19
N PRO A 77 -7.08 12.04 4.69
CA PRO A 77 -5.69 11.56 4.78
C PRO A 77 -5.46 10.49 5.86
N GLY A 78 -6.50 10.06 6.57
CA GLY A 78 -6.46 9.08 7.65
C GLY A 78 -6.55 9.69 9.06
N ALA A 79 -6.04 10.89 9.27
CA ALA A 79 -6.04 11.54 10.59
C ALA A 79 -7.45 11.98 11.05
N GLY A 80 -8.32 12.34 10.09
CA GLY A 80 -9.68 12.78 10.37
C GLY A 80 -10.68 11.65 10.61
N ILE A 81 -10.34 10.42 10.22
CA ILE A 81 -11.26 9.28 10.26
C ILE A 81 -11.73 8.98 11.70
N SER A 82 -10.80 8.91 12.66
CA SER A 82 -11.12 8.49 14.04
C SER A 82 -12.08 9.42 14.77
N PRO A 83 -11.87 10.74 14.83
CA PRO A 83 -12.81 11.65 15.50
C PRO A 83 -14.21 11.61 14.88
N ARG A 84 -14.26 11.55 13.55
CA ARG A 84 -15.51 11.50 12.78
C ARG A 84 -16.29 10.22 13.07
N LEU A 85 -15.65 9.03 12.90
CA LEU A 85 -16.28 7.75 13.16
C LEU A 85 -16.77 7.64 14.61
N ASN A 86 -15.98 8.11 15.57
CA ASN A 86 -16.38 8.08 16.97
C ASN A 86 -17.64 8.92 17.23
N ALA A 87 -17.76 10.11 16.63
CA ALA A 87 -18.95 10.95 16.74
C ALA A 87 -20.17 10.30 16.06
N GLU A 88 -20.01 9.76 14.86
CA GLU A 88 -21.06 9.11 14.09
C GLU A 88 -21.57 7.85 14.80
N ARG A 89 -20.67 6.97 15.25
CA ARG A 89 -21.02 5.72 15.94
C ARG A 89 -21.67 5.97 17.32
N LYS A 90 -21.22 7.01 18.05
CA LYS A 90 -21.84 7.42 19.29
C LYS A 90 -23.28 7.91 19.08
N ALA A 91 -23.58 8.48 17.91
CA ALA A 91 -24.90 8.87 17.47
C ALA A 91 -25.67 7.76 16.75
N GLU A 92 -25.20 6.51 16.80
CA GLU A 92 -25.74 5.33 16.10
C GLU A 92 -25.88 5.53 14.57
N ARG A 93 -25.04 6.39 13.98
CA ARG A 93 -25.04 6.67 12.54
C ARG A 93 -23.96 5.82 11.84
N TYR A 94 -24.40 5.08 10.84
CA TYR A 94 -23.57 4.20 10.01
C TYR A 94 -23.62 4.73 8.58
N LEU A 95 -22.62 5.53 8.20
CA LEU A 95 -22.65 6.33 6.97
C LEU A 95 -21.73 5.80 5.89
N TRP A 96 -20.84 4.86 6.23
CA TRP A 96 -19.76 4.43 5.35
C TRP A 96 -19.80 2.94 5.07
N ASP A 97 -19.48 2.59 3.83
CA ASP A 97 -19.40 1.22 3.36
C ASP A 97 -17.96 0.73 3.33
N VAL A 98 -17.09 1.44 2.61
CA VAL A 98 -15.72 1.01 2.31
C VAL A 98 -14.73 2.09 2.73
N VAL A 99 -13.57 1.67 3.20
CA VAL A 99 -12.44 2.58 3.45
C VAL A 99 -11.18 2.09 2.75
N LEU A 100 -10.50 3.05 2.12
CA LEU A 100 -9.19 2.89 1.53
C LEU A 100 -8.23 3.84 2.23
N THR A 101 -7.31 3.32 3.04
CA THR A 101 -6.47 4.14 3.92
C THR A 101 -5.07 3.54 4.07
N GLY A 102 -4.20 4.27 4.80
CA GLY A 102 -2.90 3.75 5.23
C GLY A 102 -3.06 2.65 6.27
N THR A 103 -2.15 1.69 6.25
CA THR A 103 -2.19 0.52 7.15
C THR A 103 -2.05 0.89 8.62
N THR A 104 -1.33 1.97 8.95
CA THR A 104 -1.26 2.48 10.33
C THR A 104 -2.66 2.87 10.84
N THR A 105 -3.45 3.61 10.05
CA THR A 105 -4.84 3.93 10.41
C THR A 105 -5.68 2.65 10.58
N GLY A 106 -5.51 1.68 9.68
CA GLY A 106 -6.19 0.38 9.81
C GLY A 106 -5.87 -0.34 11.11
N LEU A 107 -4.57 -0.55 11.38
CA LEU A 107 -4.08 -1.35 12.51
C LEU A 107 -4.24 -0.64 13.87
N GLU A 108 -3.95 0.67 13.93
CA GLU A 108 -3.91 1.40 15.20
C GLU A 108 -5.24 2.10 15.55
N VAL A 109 -6.15 2.28 14.56
CA VAL A 109 -7.40 3.02 14.76
C VAL A 109 -8.62 2.16 14.47
N LEU A 110 -8.78 1.66 13.24
CA LEU A 110 -10.04 1.05 12.81
C LEU A 110 -10.27 -0.33 13.43
N ILE A 111 -9.24 -1.20 13.45
CA ILE A 111 -9.33 -2.55 14.04
C ILE A 111 -9.57 -2.47 15.55
N PRO A 112 -8.81 -1.68 16.35
CA PRO A 112 -9.08 -1.53 17.77
C PRO A 112 -10.45 -0.95 18.10
N ALA A 113 -10.97 -0.06 17.24
CA ALA A 113 -12.32 0.51 17.38
C ALA A 113 -13.44 -0.48 17.06
N ARG A 114 -13.11 -1.67 16.51
CA ARG A 114 -14.07 -2.73 16.13
C ARG A 114 -15.17 -2.25 15.16
N VAL A 115 -14.77 -1.42 14.19
CA VAL A 115 -15.69 -0.80 13.23
C VAL A 115 -15.69 -1.48 11.86
N LEU A 116 -14.94 -2.59 11.71
CA LEU A 116 -14.74 -3.31 10.46
C LEU A 116 -15.37 -4.71 10.51
N ASP A 117 -15.77 -5.20 9.35
CA ASP A 117 -16.14 -6.59 9.11
C ASP A 117 -15.02 -7.34 8.36
N PRO A 118 -14.95 -8.69 8.46
CA PRO A 118 -14.10 -9.49 7.61
C PRO A 118 -14.39 -9.22 6.13
N LEU A 119 -13.35 -8.95 5.35
CA LEU A 119 -13.50 -8.62 3.92
C LEU A 119 -13.75 -9.87 3.05
N GLU A 120 -13.15 -10.99 3.43
CA GLU A 120 -13.13 -12.22 2.61
C GLU A 120 -14.51 -12.75 2.24
N PRO A 121 -15.55 -12.76 3.14
CA PRO A 121 -16.91 -13.18 2.77
C PRO A 121 -17.56 -12.30 1.69
N SER A 122 -17.03 -11.11 1.43
CA SER A 122 -17.52 -10.21 0.40
C SER A 122 -16.93 -10.46 -0.98
N LEU A 123 -15.93 -11.38 -1.10
CA LEU A 123 -15.28 -11.70 -2.35
C LEU A 123 -16.09 -12.74 -3.13
N ILE A 124 -16.50 -12.37 -4.35
CA ILE A 124 -17.39 -13.19 -5.22
C ILE A 124 -16.66 -13.59 -6.49
N LEU A 125 -16.00 -12.64 -7.17
CA LEU A 125 -15.40 -12.87 -8.47
C LEU A 125 -14.29 -13.95 -8.41
N PRO A 126 -14.34 -14.99 -9.27
CA PRO A 126 -13.31 -16.03 -9.32
C PRO A 126 -11.90 -15.45 -9.50
N GLU A 127 -11.73 -14.45 -10.35
CA GLU A 127 -10.43 -13.82 -10.57
C GLU A 127 -9.87 -13.10 -9.32
N VAL A 128 -10.75 -12.66 -8.42
CA VAL A 128 -10.34 -12.04 -7.14
C VAL A 128 -9.95 -13.12 -6.12
N LYS A 129 -10.64 -14.25 -6.14
CA LYS A 129 -10.42 -15.39 -5.23
C LYS A 129 -9.28 -16.31 -5.67
N ASP A 130 -8.86 -16.26 -6.93
CA ASP A 130 -7.80 -17.12 -7.46
C ASP A 130 -6.42 -16.56 -7.04
N LEU A 131 -5.86 -17.19 -6.02
CA LEU A 131 -4.63 -16.78 -5.36
C LEU A 131 -3.41 -16.75 -6.30
N LYS A 132 -3.46 -17.43 -7.45
CA LYS A 132 -2.36 -17.37 -8.45
C LYS A 132 -2.13 -15.97 -9.01
N PHE A 133 -3.14 -15.10 -8.97
CA PHE A 133 -3.01 -13.71 -9.42
C PHE A 133 -2.43 -12.77 -8.35
N TRP A 134 -2.26 -13.22 -7.13
CA TRP A 134 -1.79 -12.41 -6.01
C TRP A 134 -0.33 -12.69 -5.67
N ARG A 135 0.40 -11.66 -5.35
CA ARG A 135 1.82 -11.76 -4.98
C ARG A 135 1.98 -12.65 -3.77
N GLY A 136 2.94 -13.59 -3.85
CA GLY A 136 3.12 -14.60 -2.80
C GLY A 136 2.03 -15.68 -2.74
N GLY A 137 1.12 -15.74 -3.72
CA GLY A 137 0.06 -16.75 -3.76
C GLY A 137 -1.00 -16.58 -2.66
N ALA A 138 -1.19 -15.35 -2.15
CA ALA A 138 -2.11 -15.07 -1.05
C ALA A 138 -2.67 -13.64 -1.12
N LEU A 139 -3.87 -13.46 -0.58
CA LEU A 139 -4.40 -12.14 -0.20
C LEU A 139 -3.73 -11.72 1.11
N GLU A 140 -2.98 -10.62 1.10
CA GLU A 140 -2.22 -10.14 2.26
C GLU A 140 -3.12 -9.36 3.23
N PHE A 141 -3.65 -10.05 4.22
CA PHE A 141 -4.33 -9.43 5.35
C PHE A 141 -3.34 -9.16 6.49
N LEU A 142 -3.44 -8.00 7.12
CA LEU A 142 -2.54 -7.57 8.20
C LEU A 142 -3.02 -7.95 9.58
N ASP A 143 -4.24 -8.45 9.71
CA ASP A 143 -4.87 -8.82 10.97
C ASP A 143 -5.49 -10.23 10.92
N PRO A 144 -5.58 -10.94 12.06
CA PRO A 144 -6.20 -12.26 12.12
C PRO A 144 -7.69 -12.27 11.74
N GLY A 145 -8.39 -11.13 11.92
CA GLY A 145 -9.80 -10.98 11.55
C GLY A 145 -10.05 -10.79 10.06
N ARG A 146 -8.97 -10.73 9.24
CA ARG A 146 -9.03 -10.53 7.78
C ARG A 146 -9.84 -9.29 7.39
N GLN A 147 -9.63 -8.20 8.12
CA GLN A 147 -10.36 -6.94 7.99
C GLN A 147 -9.60 -5.88 7.19
N LEU A 148 -8.26 -5.96 7.16
CA LEU A 148 -7.39 -5.02 6.47
C LEU A 148 -6.55 -5.74 5.40
N LEU A 149 -6.93 -5.56 4.13
CA LEU A 149 -6.24 -6.14 2.97
C LEU A 149 -5.27 -5.14 2.36
N VAL A 150 -4.03 -5.55 2.14
CA VAL A 150 -3.04 -4.78 1.36
C VAL A 150 -3.21 -5.05 -0.13
N MET A 151 -3.60 -4.04 -0.90
CA MET A 151 -3.80 -4.19 -2.35
C MET A 151 -2.73 -3.51 -3.22
N THR A 152 -1.86 -2.67 -2.65
CA THR A 152 -0.81 -1.96 -3.41
C THR A 152 0.53 -1.95 -2.67
N PRO A 153 1.18 -3.10 -2.45
CA PRO A 153 2.53 -3.14 -1.86
C PRO A 153 3.56 -2.68 -2.90
N PHE A 154 4.34 -1.65 -2.61
CA PHE A 154 5.42 -1.20 -3.48
C PHE A 154 6.69 -0.89 -2.69
N GLN A 155 7.84 -1.01 -3.36
CA GLN A 155 9.13 -0.65 -2.79
C GLN A 155 9.33 0.87 -2.82
N ARG A 156 9.84 1.45 -1.74
CA ARG A 156 10.09 2.88 -1.64
C ARG A 156 11.52 3.24 -2.07
N GLY A 157 11.65 4.44 -2.65
CA GLY A 157 12.93 5.11 -2.78
C GLY A 157 13.18 5.98 -1.55
N ILE A 158 14.22 5.72 -0.79
CA ILE A 158 14.46 6.38 0.49
C ILE A 158 15.78 7.15 0.59
N LEU A 159 16.62 7.04 -0.44
CA LEU A 159 17.88 7.78 -0.55
C LEU A 159 17.86 8.67 -1.80
N PHE A 160 18.10 9.96 -1.60
CA PHE A 160 17.97 11.02 -2.60
C PHE A 160 19.29 11.75 -2.76
N ILE A 161 19.67 12.05 -3.99
CA ILE A 161 20.97 12.65 -4.31
C ILE A 161 20.78 13.85 -5.22
N ASN A 162 21.40 14.99 -4.89
CA ASN A 162 21.58 16.06 -5.87
C ASN A 162 22.60 15.62 -6.91
N THR A 163 22.17 15.50 -8.17
CA THR A 163 23.01 14.96 -9.26
C THR A 163 24.15 15.86 -9.69
N ASN A 164 24.15 17.14 -9.29
CA ASN A 164 25.27 18.06 -9.49
C ASN A 164 26.33 17.92 -8.40
N ALA A 165 25.98 17.35 -7.24
CA ALA A 165 26.88 17.25 -6.09
C ALA A 165 27.44 15.86 -5.84
N ALA A 166 26.74 14.80 -6.27
CA ALA A 166 27.17 13.42 -6.11
C ALA A 166 26.56 12.51 -7.19
N ASN A 167 27.16 11.37 -7.42
CA ASN A 167 26.65 10.37 -8.35
C ASN A 167 25.83 9.32 -7.58
N PRO A 168 24.52 9.13 -7.90
CA PRO A 168 23.71 8.11 -7.25
C PRO A 168 24.29 6.68 -7.33
N LYS A 169 25.07 6.39 -8.38
CA LYS A 169 25.72 5.07 -8.59
C LYS A 169 26.86 4.77 -7.61
N GLU A 170 27.36 5.75 -6.88
CA GLU A 170 28.38 5.56 -5.84
C GLU A 170 27.84 4.84 -4.60
N PHE A 171 26.54 4.97 -4.33
CA PHE A 171 25.92 4.37 -3.17
C PHE A 171 25.61 2.89 -3.43
N LYS A 172 26.22 2.00 -2.63
CA LYS A 172 26.02 0.54 -2.66
C LYS A 172 25.41 -0.01 -1.38
N SER A 173 25.41 0.79 -0.32
CA SER A 173 24.87 0.48 1.00
C SER A 173 24.42 1.76 1.68
N TYR A 174 23.45 1.69 2.57
CA TYR A 174 23.14 2.84 3.45
C TYR A 174 24.32 3.19 4.37
N LYS A 175 25.24 2.25 4.63
CA LYS A 175 26.47 2.52 5.38
C LYS A 175 27.41 3.51 4.70
N ASP A 176 27.26 3.74 3.38
CA ASP A 176 28.03 4.76 2.66
C ASP A 176 27.68 6.20 3.14
N LEU A 177 26.50 6.36 3.79
CA LEU A 177 26.13 7.61 4.46
C LEU A 177 27.00 7.92 5.68
N LEU A 178 27.75 6.96 6.19
CA LEU A 178 28.66 7.13 7.34
C LEU A 178 30.03 7.65 6.91
N ASP A 179 30.30 7.77 5.61
CA ASP A 179 31.54 8.39 5.11
C ASP A 179 31.67 9.82 5.65
N PRO A 180 32.80 10.19 6.26
CA PRO A 180 33.05 11.53 6.80
C PRO A 180 32.78 12.69 5.79
N LYS A 181 32.88 12.45 4.48
CA LYS A 181 32.58 13.43 3.44
C LYS A 181 31.13 13.94 3.51
N TRP A 182 30.19 13.17 4.09
CA TRP A 182 28.77 13.50 4.22
C TRP A 182 28.42 14.18 5.55
N LYS A 183 29.35 14.31 6.47
CA LYS A 183 29.09 14.91 7.79
C LYS A 183 28.54 16.33 7.65
N GLY A 184 27.37 16.58 8.25
CA GLY A 184 26.63 17.85 8.16
C GLY A 184 26.01 18.15 6.79
N LYS A 185 26.02 17.19 5.86
CA LYS A 185 25.54 17.34 4.48
C LYS A 185 24.32 16.47 4.14
N ILE A 186 23.71 15.87 5.15
CA ILE A 186 22.53 15.00 4.99
C ILE A 186 21.32 15.73 5.56
N VAL A 187 20.23 15.81 4.80
CA VAL A 187 18.92 16.23 5.28
C VAL A 187 17.97 15.03 5.30
N ALA A 188 17.14 14.93 6.33
CA ALA A 188 16.19 13.83 6.46
C ALA A 188 14.80 14.32 6.91
N ASP A 189 13.75 13.59 6.51
CA ASP A 189 12.42 13.74 7.12
C ASP A 189 12.51 13.31 8.58
N ASP A 190 11.94 14.10 9.49
CA ASP A 190 12.04 13.90 10.94
C ASP A 190 11.41 12.54 11.34
N PRO A 191 12.23 11.52 11.67
CA PRO A 191 11.75 10.17 11.92
C PRO A 191 10.94 10.03 13.22
N ARG A 192 10.92 11.05 14.06
CA ARG A 192 10.13 11.08 15.31
C ARG A 192 8.66 11.36 15.05
N LYS A 193 8.30 11.75 13.81
CA LYS A 193 6.92 11.96 13.36
C LYS A 193 6.47 10.83 12.46
N SER A 194 5.16 10.59 12.45
CA SER A 194 4.56 9.68 11.47
C SER A 194 4.77 10.23 10.07
N GLY A 195 5.29 9.39 9.17
CA GLY A 195 5.59 9.77 7.79
C GLY A 195 6.68 8.91 7.15
N PRO A 196 7.16 9.34 5.97
CA PRO A 196 8.21 8.63 5.23
C PRO A 196 9.50 8.44 6.04
N GLY A 197 9.93 9.45 6.81
CA GLY A 197 11.09 9.33 7.68
C GLY A 197 10.94 8.25 8.74
N GLN A 198 9.80 8.22 9.45
CA GLN A 198 9.58 7.16 10.46
C GLN A 198 9.60 5.78 9.81
N ALA A 199 8.97 5.59 8.66
CA ALA A 199 9.00 4.32 7.95
C ALA A 199 10.43 3.93 7.53
N THR A 200 11.23 4.88 7.05
CA THR A 200 12.64 4.67 6.70
C THR A 200 13.48 4.24 7.91
N PHE A 201 13.33 4.91 9.05
CA PHE A 201 14.08 4.54 10.26
C PHE A 201 13.54 3.24 10.89
N THR A 202 12.26 2.90 10.69
CA THR A 202 11.72 1.57 11.01
C THR A 202 12.40 0.49 10.17
N PHE A 203 12.59 0.74 8.88
CA PHE A 203 13.35 -0.15 8.01
C PHE A 203 14.81 -0.30 8.49
N PHE A 204 15.50 0.80 8.78
CA PHE A 204 16.87 0.73 9.28
C PHE A 204 16.95 -0.07 10.58
N PHE A 205 15.99 0.09 11.48
CA PHE A 205 15.93 -0.64 12.74
C PHE A 205 15.71 -2.14 12.54
N LEU A 206 14.79 -2.52 11.66
CA LEU A 206 14.41 -3.92 11.41
C LEU A 206 15.42 -4.68 10.55
N HIS A 207 16.19 -3.97 9.70
CA HIS A 207 17.07 -4.63 8.75
C HIS A 207 18.30 -5.22 9.45
N PRO A 208 18.56 -6.55 9.33
CA PRO A 208 19.61 -7.24 10.09
C PRO A 208 21.03 -6.75 9.81
N GLY A 209 21.25 -6.12 8.64
CA GLY A 209 22.55 -5.54 8.27
C GLY A 209 22.76 -4.11 8.77
N LEU A 210 21.75 -3.45 9.36
CA LEU A 210 21.77 -2.06 9.83
C LEU A 210 21.55 -1.99 11.34
N GLY A 211 20.32 -2.03 11.79
CA GLY A 211 19.95 -2.05 13.22
C GLY A 211 20.14 -0.72 13.97
N PRO A 212 19.96 -0.76 15.30
CA PRO A 212 20.07 0.42 16.17
C PRO A 212 21.43 1.12 16.08
N ASP A 213 22.52 0.37 15.94
CA ASP A 213 23.88 0.94 15.92
C ASP A 213 24.13 1.75 14.64
N PHE A 214 23.55 1.35 13.51
CA PHE A 214 23.57 2.16 12.30
C PHE A 214 22.84 3.48 12.53
N ILE A 215 21.67 3.48 13.18
CA ILE A 215 20.89 4.69 13.49
C ILE A 215 21.69 5.64 14.38
N ARG A 216 22.39 5.13 15.42
CA ARG A 216 23.28 5.93 16.27
C ARG A 216 24.43 6.54 15.46
N SER A 217 25.08 5.74 14.64
CA SER A 217 26.17 6.19 13.78
C SER A 217 25.74 7.25 12.80
N LEU A 218 24.54 7.07 12.19
CA LEU A 218 23.93 8.03 11.27
C LEU A 218 23.60 9.36 11.99
N GLY A 219 23.13 9.32 13.24
CA GLY A 219 22.95 10.50 14.07
C GLY A 219 24.26 11.27 14.29
N GLY A 220 25.38 10.57 14.43
CA GLY A 220 26.73 11.16 14.51
C GLY A 220 27.18 11.92 13.27
N GLN A 221 26.52 11.73 12.10
CA GLN A 221 26.74 12.49 10.89
C GLN A 221 26.17 13.92 10.96
N GLY A 222 25.41 14.29 11.97
CA GLY A 222 24.85 15.62 12.12
C GLY A 222 23.77 15.91 11.06
N LEU A 223 22.76 15.07 10.97
CA LEU A 223 21.64 15.24 10.06
C LEU A 223 20.84 16.51 10.38
N THR A 224 20.41 17.21 9.33
CA THR A 224 19.37 18.24 9.46
C THR A 224 18.00 17.55 9.29
N LEU A 225 17.15 17.68 10.31
CA LEU A 225 15.81 17.11 10.28
C LEU A 225 14.78 18.17 9.90
N LEU A 226 13.95 17.86 8.93
CA LEU A 226 12.86 18.70 8.46
C LEU A 226 11.51 18.00 8.67
N LYS A 227 10.43 18.73 8.41
CA LYS A 227 9.05 18.27 8.66
C LYS A 227 8.10 18.59 7.50
N ASP A 228 8.62 19.23 6.48
CA ASP A 228 7.89 19.66 5.30
C ASP A 228 8.50 19.01 4.07
N TYR A 229 7.75 18.16 3.42
CA TYR A 229 8.20 17.35 2.29
C TYR A 229 8.64 18.20 1.08
N ALA A 230 7.98 19.34 0.85
CA ALA A 230 8.36 20.23 -0.24
C ALA A 230 9.70 20.92 0.07
N GLN A 231 9.90 21.34 1.32
CA GLN A 231 11.16 21.91 1.78
C GLN A 231 12.32 20.91 1.66
N GLU A 232 12.11 19.65 2.09
CA GLU A 232 13.11 18.57 2.02
C GLU A 232 13.60 18.36 0.59
N VAL A 233 12.67 18.15 -0.34
CA VAL A 233 12.99 17.95 -1.76
C VAL A 233 13.67 19.17 -2.36
N ASN A 234 13.20 20.38 -2.04
CA ASN A 234 13.80 21.62 -2.52
C ASN A 234 15.23 21.84 -2.01
N MET A 235 15.51 21.51 -0.74
CA MET A 235 16.85 21.65 -0.16
C MET A 235 17.89 20.77 -0.88
N VAL A 236 17.50 19.54 -1.24
CA VAL A 236 18.38 18.67 -2.04
C VAL A 236 18.45 19.16 -3.48
N GLY A 237 17.31 19.48 -4.11
CA GLY A 237 17.27 19.95 -5.50
C GLY A 237 18.08 21.20 -5.75
N GLN A 238 18.11 22.15 -4.80
CA GLN A 238 18.90 23.37 -4.85
C GLN A 238 20.39 23.15 -4.51
N GLY A 239 20.79 21.93 -4.13
CA GLY A 239 22.18 21.61 -3.79
C GLY A 239 22.61 22.08 -2.40
N ARG A 240 21.71 22.58 -1.56
CA ARG A 240 22.04 22.93 -0.17
C ARG A 240 22.49 21.71 0.64
N TYR A 241 21.86 20.57 0.38
CA TYR A 241 22.27 19.26 0.88
C TYR A 241 22.47 18.33 -0.31
N PRO A 242 23.64 17.70 -0.45
CA PRO A 242 23.89 16.74 -1.52
C PRO A 242 23.09 15.44 -1.34
N VAL A 243 22.67 15.13 -0.12
CA VAL A 243 22.04 13.86 0.24
C VAL A 243 20.76 14.10 1.04
N GLY A 244 19.69 13.40 0.65
CA GLY A 244 18.40 13.36 1.35
C GLY A 244 18.03 11.94 1.78
N VAL A 245 17.36 11.78 2.92
CA VAL A 245 16.95 10.48 3.46
C VAL A 245 15.50 10.49 3.92
N GLY A 246 14.72 9.51 3.48
CA GLY A 246 13.38 9.25 4.01
C GLY A 246 12.31 10.23 3.55
N PHE A 247 12.46 10.87 2.39
CA PHE A 247 11.48 11.80 1.82
C PHE A 247 10.26 11.09 1.21
N SER A 248 9.30 11.91 0.76
CA SER A 248 8.26 11.48 -0.17
C SER A 248 8.88 11.21 -1.55
N ASP A 249 9.02 9.95 -1.91
CA ASP A 249 9.58 9.53 -3.18
C ASP A 249 8.73 9.95 -4.38
N SER A 250 7.40 10.01 -4.23
CA SER A 250 6.50 10.49 -5.29
C SER A 250 6.72 11.97 -5.59
N LEU A 251 6.90 12.82 -4.56
CA LEU A 251 7.21 14.24 -4.75
C LEU A 251 8.60 14.43 -5.36
N ALA A 252 9.58 13.64 -4.93
CA ALA A 252 10.93 13.68 -5.49
C ALA A 252 10.95 13.30 -6.98
N GLU A 253 10.21 12.25 -7.37
CA GLU A 253 10.05 11.88 -8.78
C GLU A 253 9.37 12.97 -9.61
N GLU A 254 8.33 13.59 -9.06
CA GLU A 254 7.66 14.72 -9.72
C GLU A 254 8.64 15.88 -10.00
N ARG A 255 9.43 16.27 -9.01
CA ARG A 255 10.42 17.34 -9.15
C ARG A 255 11.54 16.97 -10.12
N ALA A 256 12.02 15.73 -10.09
CA ALA A 256 13.01 15.23 -11.04
C ALA A 256 12.49 15.29 -12.49
N LYS A 257 11.22 14.92 -12.73
CA LYS A 257 10.56 15.06 -14.04
C LYS A 257 10.43 16.52 -14.50
N GLN A 258 10.36 17.47 -13.55
CA GLN A 258 10.35 18.91 -13.82
C GLN A 258 11.77 19.49 -14.06
N GLY A 259 12.81 18.64 -14.11
CA GLY A 259 14.19 19.05 -14.40
C GLY A 259 15.00 19.48 -13.18
N VAL A 260 14.49 19.28 -11.96
CA VAL A 260 15.29 19.51 -10.75
C VAL A 260 16.41 18.46 -10.70
N PRO A 261 17.67 18.85 -10.41
CA PRO A 261 18.83 17.95 -10.39
C PRO A 261 18.80 17.04 -9.16
N LEU A 262 17.83 16.14 -9.13
CA LEU A 262 17.53 15.22 -8.05
C LEU A 262 17.35 13.81 -8.62
N ALA A 263 17.98 12.82 -8.00
CA ALA A 263 17.78 11.42 -8.32
C ALA A 263 17.47 10.61 -7.07
N ILE A 264 16.60 9.63 -7.21
CA ILE A 264 16.40 8.57 -6.23
C ILE A 264 17.47 7.50 -6.51
N VAL A 265 18.20 7.08 -5.50
CA VAL A 265 19.10 5.93 -5.60
C VAL A 265 18.26 4.67 -5.76
N ASP A 266 18.49 3.94 -6.85
CA ASP A 266 17.76 2.70 -7.11
C ASP A 266 18.00 1.69 -5.97
N PRO A 267 16.97 1.31 -5.22
CA PRO A 267 17.14 0.38 -4.09
C PRO A 267 17.76 -0.97 -4.48
N ARG A 268 17.62 -1.37 -5.76
CA ARG A 268 18.19 -2.66 -6.25
C ARG A 268 19.71 -2.65 -6.31
N GLN A 269 20.34 -1.49 -6.31
CA GLN A 269 21.81 -1.39 -6.25
C GLN A 269 22.35 -1.35 -4.81
N LEU A 270 21.47 -1.14 -3.81
CA LEU A 270 21.84 -1.09 -2.40
C LEU A 270 21.81 -2.50 -1.80
N LYS A 271 22.84 -2.84 -1.02
CA LYS A 271 22.99 -4.16 -0.38
C LYS A 271 21.76 -4.52 0.49
N GLU A 272 21.19 -3.53 1.13
CA GLU A 272 20.07 -3.68 2.05
C GLU A 272 18.71 -3.55 1.34
N GLY A 273 18.68 -3.17 0.07
CA GLY A 273 17.43 -2.92 -0.65
C GLY A 273 16.68 -1.70 -0.12
N SER A 274 15.39 -1.84 0.12
CA SER A 274 14.55 -0.80 0.72
C SER A 274 13.32 -1.41 1.41
N ASP A 275 12.55 -0.56 2.09
CA ASP A 275 11.28 -0.95 2.67
C ASP A 275 10.15 -1.00 1.63
N MET A 276 9.13 -1.75 1.99
CA MET A 276 7.86 -1.76 1.28
C MET A 276 6.81 -0.95 2.03
N SER A 277 5.97 -0.25 1.27
CA SER A 277 4.81 0.48 1.76
C SER A 277 3.60 0.18 0.89
N PRO A 278 2.40 0.09 1.44
CA PRO A 278 1.16 0.09 0.68
C PRO A 278 0.61 1.51 0.46
N ALA A 279 1.23 2.53 1.02
CA ALA A 279 0.67 3.88 1.11
C ALA A 279 -0.80 3.86 1.55
N SER A 280 -1.74 4.36 0.73
CA SER A 280 -3.17 4.29 1.00
C SER A 280 -3.83 3.05 0.38
N GLY A 281 -3.11 1.96 0.26
CA GLY A 281 -3.62 0.70 -0.34
C GLY A 281 -4.12 -0.32 0.68
N GLY A 282 -4.48 0.11 1.87
CA GLY A 282 -5.18 -0.71 2.85
C GLY A 282 -6.69 -0.63 2.66
N LEU A 283 -7.32 -1.72 2.18
CA LEU A 283 -8.75 -1.83 1.91
C LEU A 283 -9.47 -2.52 3.07
N SER A 284 -10.58 -1.93 3.53
CA SER A 284 -11.44 -2.51 4.56
C SER A 284 -12.92 -2.24 4.28
N LEU A 285 -13.78 -3.08 4.83
CA LEU A 285 -15.23 -2.97 4.82
C LEU A 285 -15.71 -2.53 6.21
N PHE A 286 -16.50 -1.47 6.29
CA PHE A 286 -17.11 -1.08 7.56
C PHE A 286 -18.22 -2.06 7.95
N ASN A 287 -18.31 -2.33 9.24
CA ASN A 287 -19.45 -3.08 9.76
C ASN A 287 -20.74 -2.21 9.73
N ARG A 288 -21.89 -2.88 9.58
CA ARG A 288 -23.19 -2.21 9.42
C ARG A 288 -23.19 -1.21 8.25
N ALA A 289 -22.51 -1.57 7.17
CA ALA A 289 -22.47 -0.80 5.93
C ALA A 289 -23.90 -0.51 5.44
N PRO A 290 -24.26 0.77 5.16
CA PRO A 290 -25.61 1.13 4.73
C PRO A 290 -25.98 0.54 3.35
N HIS A 291 -24.99 0.24 2.50
CA HIS A 291 -25.18 -0.29 1.15
C HIS A 291 -24.41 -1.62 0.98
N PRO A 292 -24.83 -2.71 1.66
CA PRO A 292 -24.04 -3.93 1.76
C PRO A 292 -23.87 -4.67 0.44
N ASN A 293 -24.78 -4.54 -0.52
CA ASN A 293 -24.64 -5.15 -1.84
C ASN A 293 -23.75 -4.28 -2.75
N ALA A 294 -23.91 -2.98 -2.75
CA ALA A 294 -23.06 -2.05 -3.50
C ALA A 294 -21.60 -2.13 -3.04
N SER A 295 -21.37 -2.27 -1.73
CA SER A 295 -20.04 -2.53 -1.16
C SER A 295 -19.38 -3.77 -1.72
N LYS A 296 -20.11 -4.88 -1.82
CA LYS A 296 -19.59 -6.14 -2.39
C LYS A 296 -19.23 -5.98 -3.87
N ILE A 297 -20.09 -5.35 -4.67
CA ILE A 297 -19.79 -5.09 -6.08
C ILE A 297 -18.56 -4.19 -6.20
N TYR A 298 -18.47 -3.14 -5.39
CA TYR A 298 -17.36 -2.21 -5.41
C TYR A 298 -16.02 -2.86 -5.03
N ILE A 299 -15.99 -3.62 -3.94
CA ILE A 299 -14.78 -4.34 -3.47
C ILE A 299 -14.29 -5.31 -4.55
N ASN A 300 -15.17 -6.12 -5.14
CA ASN A 300 -14.80 -7.06 -6.18
C ASN A 300 -14.28 -6.35 -7.45
N TRP A 301 -14.92 -5.26 -7.87
CA TRP A 301 -14.41 -4.45 -8.98
C TRP A 301 -13.05 -3.85 -8.67
N LEU A 302 -12.87 -3.24 -7.49
CA LEU A 302 -11.61 -2.63 -7.11
C LEU A 302 -10.46 -3.66 -7.05
N LEU A 303 -10.74 -4.89 -6.60
CA LEU A 303 -9.78 -5.99 -6.53
C LEU A 303 -9.65 -6.78 -7.84
N SER A 304 -10.49 -6.53 -8.85
CA SER A 304 -10.34 -7.11 -10.19
C SER A 304 -9.08 -6.59 -10.89
N LYS A 305 -8.64 -7.27 -11.95
CA LYS A 305 -7.54 -6.76 -12.79
C LYS A 305 -7.80 -5.36 -13.30
N GLU A 306 -9.04 -5.07 -13.71
CA GLU A 306 -9.46 -3.75 -14.22
C GLU A 306 -9.29 -2.67 -13.14
N GLY A 307 -9.94 -2.83 -12.00
CA GLY A 307 -9.91 -1.86 -10.89
C GLY A 307 -8.49 -1.63 -10.37
N GLN A 308 -7.73 -2.70 -10.21
CA GLN A 308 -6.32 -2.61 -9.80
C GLN A 308 -5.44 -1.90 -10.84
N THR A 309 -5.67 -2.12 -12.13
CA THR A 309 -4.94 -1.42 -13.20
C THR A 309 -5.23 0.09 -13.19
N ILE A 310 -6.50 0.47 -13.05
CA ILE A 310 -6.91 1.87 -12.99
C ILE A 310 -6.29 2.57 -11.77
N TYR A 311 -6.41 1.96 -10.60
CA TYR A 311 -5.89 2.54 -9.36
C TYR A 311 -4.36 2.62 -9.35
N ALA A 312 -3.68 1.58 -9.81
CA ALA A 312 -2.22 1.55 -9.88
C ALA A 312 -1.67 2.65 -10.81
N ARG A 313 -2.29 2.86 -11.97
CA ARG A 313 -1.90 3.93 -12.91
C ARG A 313 -2.14 5.33 -12.34
N ALA A 314 -3.27 5.56 -11.69
CA ALA A 314 -3.60 6.85 -11.09
C ALA A 314 -2.71 7.22 -9.90
N THR A 315 -2.17 6.23 -9.21
CA THR A 315 -1.35 6.45 -8.00
C THR A 315 0.15 6.31 -8.23
N GLY A 316 0.57 5.66 -9.34
CA GLY A 316 1.95 5.24 -9.55
C GLY A 316 2.37 4.06 -8.64
N TYR A 317 1.41 3.39 -7.97
CA TYR A 317 1.69 2.27 -7.08
C TYR A 317 1.75 0.95 -7.83
N ILE A 318 2.32 -0.06 -7.19
CA ILE A 318 2.34 -1.44 -7.71
C ILE A 318 1.18 -2.21 -7.08
N SER A 319 0.39 -2.88 -7.91
CA SER A 319 -0.67 -3.75 -7.41
C SER A 319 -0.11 -5.00 -6.73
N ALA A 320 -0.83 -5.51 -5.73
CA ALA A 320 -0.61 -6.84 -5.17
C ALA A 320 -0.92 -7.94 -6.20
N ARG A 321 -1.74 -7.66 -7.24
CA ARG A 321 -1.95 -8.58 -8.36
C ARG A 321 -0.75 -8.58 -9.30
N ILE A 322 -0.27 -9.78 -9.63
CA ILE A 322 0.90 -9.95 -10.52
C ILE A 322 0.55 -9.86 -12.01
N ASP A 323 -0.74 -9.92 -12.36
CA ASP A 323 -1.23 -9.78 -13.74
C ASP A 323 -1.62 -8.34 -14.12
N VAL A 324 -1.40 -7.38 -13.22
CA VAL A 324 -1.53 -5.93 -13.48
C VAL A 324 -0.21 -5.41 -14.03
N PRO A 325 -0.22 -4.69 -15.18
CA PRO A 325 1.00 -4.11 -15.75
C PRO A 325 1.66 -3.11 -14.81
N THR A 326 3.01 -3.06 -14.85
CA THR A 326 3.83 -2.16 -14.00
C THR A 326 4.56 -1.09 -14.82
N ASP A 327 4.24 -0.93 -16.09
CA ASP A 327 4.84 0.00 -17.06
C ASP A 327 4.66 1.48 -16.70
N HIS A 328 3.71 1.78 -15.83
CA HIS A 328 3.41 3.12 -15.31
C HIS A 328 4.33 3.58 -14.18
N ALA A 329 5.12 2.69 -13.60
CA ALA A 329 5.96 2.96 -12.44
C ALA A 329 7.44 2.66 -12.70
N ALA A 330 8.33 3.28 -11.92
CA ALA A 330 9.75 2.96 -11.99
C ALA A 330 9.99 1.47 -11.67
N PRO A 331 10.85 0.77 -12.42
CA PRO A 331 11.05 -0.68 -12.25
C PRO A 331 11.50 -1.10 -10.84
N TRP A 332 12.16 -0.23 -10.10
CA TRP A 332 12.58 -0.48 -8.74
C TRP A 332 11.43 -0.46 -7.72
N ARG A 333 10.26 0.10 -8.08
CA ARG A 333 9.06 0.09 -7.21
C ARG A 333 8.44 -1.29 -7.08
N VAL A 334 8.73 -2.20 -8.00
CA VAL A 334 8.22 -3.58 -7.94
C VAL A 334 8.84 -4.29 -6.75
N PRO A 335 8.04 -4.84 -5.81
CA PRO A 335 8.55 -5.52 -4.62
C PRO A 335 9.55 -6.62 -4.96
N GLN A 336 10.68 -6.60 -4.29
CA GLN A 336 11.73 -7.61 -4.41
C GLN A 336 11.58 -8.69 -3.33
N SER A 337 12.09 -9.88 -3.58
CA SER A 337 12.17 -10.91 -2.56
C SER A 337 13.07 -10.45 -1.41
N GLY A 338 12.59 -10.59 -0.17
CA GLY A 338 13.33 -10.18 1.02
C GLY A 338 13.20 -8.69 1.39
N SER A 339 12.42 -7.89 0.65
CA SER A 339 12.14 -6.50 1.06
C SER A 339 11.43 -6.45 2.42
N VAL A 340 11.86 -5.54 3.28
CA VAL A 340 11.31 -5.38 4.62
C VAL A 340 9.95 -4.68 4.57
N LYS A 341 8.95 -5.26 5.20
CA LYS A 341 7.61 -4.68 5.33
C LYS A 341 7.54 -3.79 6.57
N THR A 342 7.44 -2.48 6.39
CA THR A 342 7.35 -1.51 7.51
C THR A 342 5.91 -1.20 7.91
N TYR A 343 4.95 -1.98 7.41
CA TYR A 343 3.52 -1.77 7.59
C TYR A 343 2.79 -2.94 8.30
N THR A 344 3.54 -3.89 8.83
CA THR A 344 3.00 -5.04 9.59
C THR A 344 2.80 -4.71 11.06
N GLN A 345 2.05 -5.56 11.79
CA GLN A 345 1.91 -5.42 13.24
C GLN A 345 3.27 -5.45 13.95
N GLU A 346 4.19 -6.33 13.50
CA GLU A 346 5.56 -6.38 14.03
C GLU A 346 6.28 -5.04 13.88
N ALA A 347 6.17 -4.42 12.70
CA ALA A 347 6.76 -3.10 12.48
C ALA A 347 6.14 -2.00 13.37
N MET A 348 4.83 -2.10 13.68
CA MET A 348 4.18 -1.20 14.63
C MET A 348 4.70 -1.42 16.05
N ASP A 349 4.89 -2.67 16.47
CA ASP A 349 5.40 -2.99 17.81
C ASP A 349 6.85 -2.54 18.00
N VAL A 350 7.68 -2.61 16.95
CA VAL A 350 9.05 -2.10 16.95
C VAL A 350 9.12 -0.60 17.22
N LYS A 351 8.11 0.18 16.87
CA LYS A 351 8.06 1.63 17.17
C LYS A 351 8.21 1.93 18.65
N LYS A 352 7.77 1.03 19.53
CA LYS A 352 7.93 1.16 20.99
C LYS A 352 9.40 1.21 21.42
N GLN A 353 10.30 0.58 20.65
CA GLN A 353 11.75 0.59 20.87
C GLN A 353 12.44 1.67 20.05
N LEU A 354 11.95 1.90 18.83
CA LEU A 354 12.51 2.88 17.91
C LEU A 354 12.32 4.33 18.41
N VAL A 355 11.14 4.70 18.91
CA VAL A 355 10.85 6.07 19.34
C VAL A 355 11.79 6.55 20.46
N PRO A 356 12.06 5.79 21.53
CA PRO A 356 13.09 6.14 22.53
C PRO A 356 14.48 6.32 21.92
N LEU A 357 14.91 5.42 21.02
CA LEU A 357 16.17 5.51 20.31
C LEU A 357 16.27 6.79 19.47
N LEU A 358 15.24 7.13 18.72
CA LEU A 358 15.21 8.35 17.92
C LEU A 358 15.26 9.61 18.79
N THR A 359 14.64 9.57 19.96
CA THR A 359 14.71 10.67 20.95
C THR A 359 16.11 10.79 21.54
N GLU A 360 16.76 9.67 21.87
CA GLU A 360 18.17 9.64 22.32
C GLU A 360 19.11 10.27 21.27
N VAL A 361 18.97 9.82 20.02
CA VAL A 361 19.89 10.20 18.92
C VAL A 361 19.63 11.60 18.39
N PHE A 362 18.38 12.02 18.26
CA PHE A 362 17.97 13.25 17.59
C PHE A 362 17.21 14.25 18.48
N GLY A 363 17.07 13.96 19.76
CA GLY A 363 16.27 14.77 20.69
C GLY A 363 16.92 16.05 21.21
N ARG A 364 18.16 16.38 20.76
CA ARG A 364 18.89 17.59 21.13
C ARG A 364 18.57 18.77 20.24
#